data_7f61e520912fb5359d93188f76881fe1
#
_entry.id   7f61e520912fb5359d93188f76881fe1
#
_cell.length_a   1.000
_cell.length_b   1.000
_cell.length_c   1.000
_cell.angle_alpha   90.00
_cell.angle_beta   90.00
_cell.angle_gamma   90.00
#
_symmetry.space_group_name_H-M   'P 1'
#
loop_
_entity.id
_entity.type
_entity.pdbx_description
1 polymer ?
#
loop_
_entity_poly.entity_id
_entity_poly.type
_entity_poly.pdbx_seq_one_letter_code
_entity_poly.pdbx_strand_id
1 'polypeptide(L)'
;LVAYARSIEKEHNKNFRFTMTTNGIGITDEVIDWCNKECHNVVLSLDGRKEVNDRFRVDLAGNGSYDRIVPKFQKLVKARGGQGYYMRGTFTHHNVDFTKDLFHMADDLGFTELSMEPVVAPPDSPEALTEEDLPKLFDQYELLANDMLRRQKAGKPITFYHYILDLKHGPCIYKRISGCGSGTEYMAVTPWGDLYPCHQFVGDPNYKLGNVWDGVTNTTLRDEFKLCNVYARPDCKDCWARLYCAGGCAANALHATGDIHGTYEYGCKVFRKRMECALMM
;
A
#
# COMPACT_ATOMS: atom_id res chain seq x y z
N LEU A 1 -21.43 10.52 -4.04
CA LEU A 1 -20.89 9.39 -4.82
C LEU A 1 -21.41 8.06 -4.29
N VAL A 2 -21.25 7.70 -3.00
CA VAL A 2 -21.65 6.39 -2.45
C VAL A 2 -23.14 6.14 -2.65
N ALA A 3 -24.02 7.08 -2.28
CA ALA A 3 -25.46 6.94 -2.46
C ALA A 3 -25.85 6.70 -3.95
N TYR A 4 -25.20 7.41 -4.87
CA TYR A 4 -25.39 7.20 -6.30
C TYR A 4 -24.94 5.81 -6.74
N ALA A 5 -23.73 5.39 -6.35
CA ALA A 5 -23.24 4.06 -6.68
C ALA A 5 -24.19 2.95 -6.18
N ARG A 6 -24.67 3.07 -4.93
CA ARG A 6 -25.67 2.14 -4.36
C ARG A 6 -26.96 2.11 -5.16
N SER A 7 -27.42 3.26 -5.67
CA SER A 7 -28.68 3.33 -6.43
C SER A 7 -28.65 2.57 -7.76
N ILE A 8 -27.45 2.45 -8.36
CA ILE A 8 -27.28 1.80 -9.68
C ILE A 8 -26.78 0.35 -9.59
N GLU A 9 -26.40 -0.14 -8.41
CA GLU A 9 -25.83 -1.50 -8.22
C GLU A 9 -26.73 -2.59 -8.83
N LYS A 10 -28.03 -2.54 -8.56
CA LYS A 10 -29.01 -3.54 -9.02
C LYS A 10 -29.18 -3.53 -10.54
N GLU A 11 -29.33 -2.34 -11.10
CA GLU A 11 -29.55 -2.14 -12.54
C GLU A 11 -28.36 -2.66 -13.36
N HIS A 12 -27.15 -2.39 -12.90
CA HIS A 12 -25.92 -2.77 -13.58
C HIS A 12 -25.35 -4.12 -13.13
N ASN A 13 -26.02 -4.84 -12.22
CA ASN A 13 -25.54 -6.09 -11.64
C ASN A 13 -24.08 -5.97 -11.11
N LYS A 14 -23.81 -4.91 -10.36
CA LYS A 14 -22.51 -4.60 -9.78
C LYS A 14 -22.59 -4.57 -8.26
N ASN A 15 -21.47 -4.82 -7.61
CA ASN A 15 -21.31 -4.68 -6.17
C ASN A 15 -20.11 -3.77 -5.91
N PHE A 16 -20.37 -2.55 -5.44
CA PHE A 16 -19.32 -1.60 -5.11
C PHE A 16 -18.80 -1.85 -3.70
N ARG A 17 -17.50 -1.98 -3.57
CA ARG A 17 -16.80 -2.05 -2.28
C ARG A 17 -16.10 -0.73 -2.04
N PHE A 18 -16.58 0.01 -1.05
CA PHE A 18 -15.96 1.27 -0.68
C PHE A 18 -14.85 1.03 0.35
N THR A 19 -13.73 1.69 0.15
CA THR A 19 -12.60 1.73 1.07
C THR A 19 -12.21 3.18 1.29
N MET A 20 -11.93 3.56 2.52
CA MET A 20 -11.44 4.88 2.84
C MET A 20 -10.00 4.79 3.36
N THR A 21 -9.09 5.58 2.78
CA THR A 21 -7.76 5.80 3.35
C THR A 21 -7.74 7.18 3.99
N THR A 22 -7.29 7.26 5.24
CA THR A 22 -7.33 8.52 6.00
C THR A 22 -6.07 8.74 6.84
N ASN A 23 -5.67 10.01 6.96
CA ASN A 23 -4.65 10.45 7.91
C ASN A 23 -5.19 10.64 9.34
N GLY A 24 -6.47 10.39 9.58
CA GLY A 24 -7.10 10.43 10.89
C GLY A 24 -7.56 11.80 11.38
N ILE A 25 -7.08 12.89 10.82
CA ILE A 25 -7.38 14.23 11.32
C ILE A 25 -8.89 14.52 11.32
N GLY A 26 -9.58 14.15 10.22
CA GLY A 26 -11.01 14.40 10.03
C GLY A 26 -11.94 13.34 10.63
N ILE A 27 -11.44 12.35 11.36
CA ILE A 27 -12.29 11.33 11.98
C ILE A 27 -13.07 11.96 13.14
N THR A 28 -14.41 11.89 13.01
CA THR A 28 -15.42 12.21 14.05
C THR A 28 -16.30 10.99 14.29
N ASP A 29 -17.22 11.04 15.25
CA ASP A 29 -18.16 9.96 15.50
C ASP A 29 -19.06 9.69 14.29
N GLU A 30 -19.52 10.74 13.63
CA GLU A 30 -20.30 10.66 12.39
C GLU A 30 -19.54 9.94 11.27
N VAL A 31 -18.23 10.25 11.13
CA VAL A 31 -17.36 9.58 10.14
C VAL A 31 -17.20 8.10 10.51
N ILE A 32 -17.05 7.77 11.78
CA ILE A 32 -16.97 6.37 12.25
C ILE A 32 -18.26 5.62 11.90
N ASP A 33 -19.41 6.19 12.19
CA ASP A 33 -20.72 5.57 11.91
C ASP A 33 -20.92 5.38 10.42
N TRP A 34 -20.55 6.38 9.61
CA TRP A 34 -20.59 6.29 8.16
C TRP A 34 -19.64 5.19 7.62
N CYS A 35 -18.41 5.12 8.13
CA CYS A 35 -17.46 4.08 7.74
C CYS A 35 -17.97 2.68 8.09
N ASN A 36 -18.59 2.52 9.26
CA ASN A 36 -19.14 1.24 9.68
C ASN A 36 -20.30 0.79 8.80
N LYS A 37 -21.07 1.74 8.28
CA LYS A 37 -22.20 1.46 7.38
C LYS A 37 -21.77 1.19 5.94
N GLU A 38 -20.88 1.99 5.39
CA GLU A 38 -20.62 2.04 3.95
C GLU A 38 -19.27 1.44 3.54
N CYS A 39 -18.26 1.49 4.42
CA CYS A 39 -16.91 1.04 4.06
C CYS A 39 -16.69 -0.44 4.37
N HIS A 40 -16.31 -1.19 3.34
CA HIS A 40 -15.84 -2.56 3.51
C HIS A 40 -14.55 -2.59 4.34
N ASN A 41 -13.65 -1.65 4.08
CA ASN A 41 -12.38 -1.52 4.78
C ASN A 41 -12.00 -0.07 4.99
N VAL A 42 -11.25 0.21 6.06
CA VAL A 42 -10.68 1.53 6.35
C VAL A 42 -9.18 1.41 6.56
N VAL A 43 -8.41 2.17 5.79
CA VAL A 43 -6.95 2.23 5.86
C VAL A 43 -6.56 3.44 6.71
N LEU A 44 -5.86 3.17 7.81
CA LEU A 44 -5.46 4.16 8.80
C LEU A 44 -3.97 4.46 8.65
N SER A 45 -3.65 5.68 8.22
CA SER A 45 -2.26 6.05 7.92
C SER A 45 -1.50 6.41 9.19
N LEU A 46 -0.60 5.53 9.63
CA LEU A 46 0.28 5.71 10.78
C LEU A 46 1.63 5.05 10.48
N ASP A 47 2.73 5.80 10.62
CA ASP A 47 4.06 5.30 10.28
C ASP A 47 4.76 4.59 11.44
N GLY A 48 4.11 4.45 12.60
CA GLY A 48 4.61 3.73 13.76
C GLY A 48 4.78 4.61 14.99
N ARG A 49 5.97 4.58 15.62
CA ARG A 49 6.32 5.38 16.79
C ARG A 49 6.10 6.87 16.53
N LYS A 50 5.85 7.63 17.60
CA LYS A 50 5.53 9.06 17.52
C LYS A 50 6.58 9.85 16.75
N GLU A 51 7.85 9.66 17.04
CA GLU A 51 8.96 10.36 16.39
C GLU A 51 9.08 10.02 14.89
N VAL A 52 8.72 8.80 14.50
CA VAL A 52 8.70 8.37 13.10
C VAL A 52 7.52 9.00 12.38
N ASN A 53 6.32 8.89 12.95
CA ASN A 53 5.11 9.46 12.36
C ASN A 53 5.22 10.99 12.22
N ASP A 54 5.65 11.67 13.29
CA ASP A 54 5.67 13.14 13.35
C ASP A 54 6.85 13.76 12.58
N ARG A 55 7.75 12.96 12.02
CA ARG A 55 8.77 13.43 11.07
C ARG A 55 8.15 13.89 9.76
N PHE A 56 7.12 13.18 9.26
CA PHE A 56 6.54 13.42 7.94
C PHE A 56 5.07 13.84 7.99
N ARG A 57 4.34 13.44 9.04
CA ARG A 57 2.91 13.74 9.17
C ARG A 57 2.69 14.91 10.12
N VAL A 58 3.01 16.09 9.60
CA VAL A 58 2.86 17.37 10.31
C VAL A 58 1.69 18.18 9.74
N ASP A 59 1.17 19.08 10.55
CA ASP A 59 0.22 20.10 10.09
C ASP A 59 0.95 21.31 9.43
N LEU A 60 0.18 22.29 8.95
CA LEU A 60 0.73 23.47 8.31
C LEU A 60 1.64 24.31 9.21
N ALA A 61 1.54 24.16 10.54
CA ALA A 61 2.39 24.83 11.52
C ALA A 61 3.61 23.98 11.92
N GLY A 62 3.79 22.80 11.32
CA GLY A 62 4.89 21.89 11.59
C GLY A 62 4.69 21.00 12.83
N ASN A 63 3.49 20.99 13.44
CA ASN A 63 3.21 20.15 14.60
C ASN A 63 2.87 18.73 14.15
N GLY A 64 3.42 17.73 14.84
CA GLY A 64 3.13 16.32 14.60
C GLY A 64 1.66 15.97 14.79
N SER A 65 1.21 14.94 14.08
CA SER A 65 -0.17 14.52 14.09
C SER A 65 -0.47 13.34 15.03
N TYR A 66 0.55 12.64 15.52
CA TYR A 66 0.42 11.38 16.25
C TYR A 66 -0.58 11.45 17.41
N ASP A 67 -0.40 12.36 18.36
CA ASP A 67 -1.26 12.48 19.55
C ASP A 67 -2.72 12.81 19.21
N ARG A 68 -2.94 13.41 18.03
CA ARG A 68 -4.28 13.79 17.54
C ARG A 68 -5.00 12.64 16.85
N ILE A 69 -4.25 11.74 16.19
CA ILE A 69 -4.84 10.69 15.34
C ILE A 69 -4.97 9.35 16.04
N VAL A 70 -4.01 8.96 16.88
CA VAL A 70 -3.99 7.64 17.54
C VAL A 70 -5.28 7.37 18.36
N PRO A 71 -5.77 8.27 19.23
CA PRO A 71 -7.01 8.02 19.95
C PRO A 71 -8.22 7.84 19.02
N LYS A 72 -8.26 8.53 17.89
CA LYS A 72 -9.33 8.42 16.91
C LYS A 72 -9.27 7.08 16.16
N PHE A 73 -8.07 6.60 15.83
CA PHE A 73 -7.88 5.29 15.23
C PHE A 73 -8.31 4.17 16.18
N GLN A 74 -7.91 4.24 17.45
CA GLN A 74 -8.33 3.28 18.47
C GLN A 74 -9.86 3.27 18.63
N LYS A 75 -10.50 4.44 18.64
CA LYS A 75 -11.97 4.56 18.71
C LYS A 75 -12.64 3.91 17.50
N LEU A 76 -12.16 4.21 16.28
CA LEU A 76 -12.69 3.64 15.05
C LEU A 76 -12.53 2.11 15.02
N VAL A 77 -11.34 1.59 15.33
CA VAL A 77 -11.06 0.15 15.35
C VAL A 77 -11.94 -0.56 16.36
N LYS A 78 -12.11 0.00 17.57
CA LYS A 78 -13.03 -0.52 18.58
C LYS A 78 -14.47 -0.55 18.09
N ALA A 79 -14.95 0.52 17.45
CA ALA A 79 -16.30 0.61 16.91
C ALA A 79 -16.55 -0.38 15.75
N ARG A 80 -15.50 -0.83 15.06
CA ARG A 80 -15.55 -1.87 14.02
C ARG A 80 -15.37 -3.29 14.57
N GLY A 81 -15.27 -3.47 15.88
CA GLY A 81 -15.02 -4.78 16.50
C GLY A 81 -13.66 -5.37 16.13
N GLY A 82 -12.66 -4.55 15.81
CA GLY A 82 -11.32 -4.98 15.42
C GLY A 82 -11.23 -5.58 14.01
N GLN A 83 -12.20 -5.32 13.14
CA GLN A 83 -12.25 -5.90 11.79
C GLN A 83 -12.42 -4.84 10.70
N GLY A 84 -12.09 -5.22 9.45
CA GLY A 84 -12.29 -4.34 8.28
C GLY A 84 -11.47 -3.05 8.34
N TYR A 85 -10.27 -3.11 8.91
CA TYR A 85 -9.28 -2.04 8.92
C TYR A 85 -7.88 -2.59 8.72
N TYR A 86 -6.94 -1.75 8.40
CA TYR A 86 -5.53 -1.99 8.68
C TYR A 86 -4.76 -0.67 8.84
N MET A 87 -3.71 -0.74 9.65
CA MET A 87 -2.73 0.33 9.77
C MET A 87 -1.81 0.29 8.57
N ARG A 88 -1.60 1.44 7.93
CA ARG A 88 -0.67 1.55 6.82
C ARG A 88 0.39 2.59 7.13
N GLY A 89 1.61 2.11 7.31
CA GLY A 89 2.79 2.93 7.49
C GLY A 89 3.74 2.87 6.28
N THR A 90 4.69 3.77 6.29
CA THR A 90 5.79 3.82 5.33
C THR A 90 7.11 3.85 6.11
N PHE A 91 8.08 3.04 5.68
CA PHE A 91 9.44 3.14 6.20
C PHE A 91 10.38 3.71 5.14
N THR A 92 11.39 4.41 5.63
CA THR A 92 12.37 5.14 4.83
C THR A 92 13.78 4.77 5.30
N HIS A 93 14.81 5.36 4.71
CA HIS A 93 16.18 5.30 5.21
C HIS A 93 16.28 5.67 6.71
N HIS A 94 15.41 6.56 7.21
CA HIS A 94 15.45 7.03 8.59
C HIS A 94 14.88 6.04 9.63
N ASN A 95 14.05 5.09 9.21
CA ASN A 95 13.43 4.08 10.08
C ASN A 95 13.50 2.67 9.49
N VAL A 96 14.69 2.28 9.03
CA VAL A 96 14.94 0.91 8.52
C VAL A 96 14.59 -0.16 9.58
N ASP A 97 14.64 0.20 10.88
CA ASP A 97 14.19 -0.63 12.01
C ASP A 97 12.66 -0.69 12.16
N PHE A 98 11.96 -0.75 11.04
CA PHE A 98 10.50 -0.65 10.92
C PHE A 98 9.72 -1.68 11.76
N THR A 99 10.34 -2.78 12.19
CA THR A 99 9.70 -3.74 13.09
C THR A 99 9.38 -3.13 14.45
N LYS A 100 10.19 -2.17 14.92
CA LYS A 100 9.88 -1.43 16.15
C LYS A 100 8.59 -0.62 16.01
N ASP A 101 8.35 -0.08 14.81
CA ASP A 101 7.13 0.67 14.49
C ASP A 101 5.91 -0.26 14.44
N LEU A 102 6.07 -1.45 13.84
CA LEU A 102 5.03 -2.49 13.83
C LEU A 102 4.71 -3.00 15.24
N PHE A 103 5.74 -3.28 16.04
CA PHE A 103 5.55 -3.76 17.42
C PHE A 103 4.95 -2.68 18.31
N HIS A 104 5.32 -1.41 18.13
CA HIS A 104 4.65 -0.30 18.81
C HIS A 104 3.15 -0.26 18.47
N MET A 105 2.80 -0.35 17.18
CA MET A 105 1.40 -0.40 16.76
C MET A 105 0.66 -1.60 17.33
N ALA A 106 1.32 -2.77 17.45
CA ALA A 106 0.70 -3.99 17.95
C ALA A 106 0.58 -4.03 19.47
N ASP A 107 1.68 -3.77 20.18
CA ASP A 107 1.81 -4.02 21.62
C ASP A 107 1.37 -2.83 22.45
N ASP A 108 1.70 -1.61 22.04
CA ASP A 108 1.38 -0.40 22.79
C ASP A 108 0.02 0.17 22.40
N LEU A 109 -0.35 0.09 21.13
CA LEU A 109 -1.58 0.68 20.60
C LEU A 109 -2.72 -0.32 20.39
N GLY A 110 -2.41 -1.64 20.36
CA GLY A 110 -3.40 -2.71 20.24
C GLY A 110 -3.94 -2.97 18.83
N PHE A 111 -3.23 -2.53 17.79
CA PHE A 111 -3.62 -2.79 16.40
C PHE A 111 -3.05 -4.12 15.92
N THR A 112 -3.89 -4.97 15.34
CA THR A 112 -3.50 -6.32 14.89
C THR A 112 -3.39 -6.48 13.39
N GLU A 113 -3.97 -5.57 12.63
CA GLU A 113 -3.98 -5.59 11.17
C GLU A 113 -2.99 -4.53 10.65
N LEU A 114 -1.82 -4.96 10.18
CA LEU A 114 -0.66 -4.10 9.94
C LEU A 114 -0.16 -4.21 8.50
N SER A 115 0.25 -3.08 7.95
CA SER A 115 0.93 -2.97 6.66
C SER A 115 2.02 -1.90 6.77
N MET A 116 3.21 -2.21 6.26
CA MET A 116 4.32 -1.26 6.22
C MET A 116 5.06 -1.40 4.90
N GLU A 117 5.11 -0.31 4.15
CA GLU A 117 5.65 -0.29 2.79
C GLU A 117 6.97 0.48 2.74
N PRO A 118 7.92 0.07 1.90
CA PRO A 118 9.06 0.92 1.60
C PRO A 118 8.59 2.20 0.91
N VAL A 119 9.29 3.30 1.17
CA VAL A 119 9.03 4.56 0.48
C VAL A 119 9.23 4.43 -1.02
N VAL A 120 8.38 5.08 -1.80
CA VAL A 120 8.58 5.31 -3.22
C VAL A 120 9.15 6.71 -3.37
N ALA A 121 10.45 6.81 -3.65
CA ALA A 121 11.18 8.07 -3.74
C ALA A 121 12.23 8.00 -4.84
N PRO A 122 12.58 9.13 -5.47
CA PRO A 122 13.74 9.23 -6.33
C PRO A 122 15.02 8.83 -5.58
N PRO A 123 16.02 8.22 -6.25
CA PRO A 123 17.23 7.72 -5.59
C PRO A 123 18.07 8.79 -4.88
N ASP A 124 17.96 10.04 -5.27
CA ASP A 124 18.63 11.20 -4.69
C ASP A 124 17.87 11.84 -3.52
N SER A 125 16.69 11.34 -3.20
CA SER A 125 15.93 11.78 -2.02
C SER A 125 16.60 11.33 -0.73
N PRO A 126 16.67 12.18 0.31
CA PRO A 126 17.21 11.79 1.61
C PRO A 126 16.40 10.71 2.33
N GLU A 127 15.15 10.48 1.91
CA GLU A 127 14.27 9.42 2.42
C GLU A 127 14.48 8.09 1.70
N ALA A 128 15.15 8.10 0.52
CA ALA A 128 15.31 6.91 -0.29
C ALA A 128 16.11 5.82 0.45
N LEU A 129 15.65 4.60 0.33
CA LEU A 129 16.38 3.43 0.80
C LEU A 129 17.56 3.15 -0.13
N THR A 130 18.71 2.79 0.45
CA THR A 130 19.96 2.56 -0.26
C THR A 130 20.45 1.12 -0.12
N GLU A 131 21.44 0.73 -0.93
CA GLU A 131 22.08 -0.60 -0.81
C GLU A 131 22.67 -0.86 0.59
N GLU A 132 23.09 0.19 1.29
CA GLU A 132 23.63 0.10 2.66
C GLU A 132 22.56 -0.30 3.69
N ASP A 133 21.27 -0.02 3.38
CA ASP A 133 20.15 -0.37 4.25
C ASP A 133 19.75 -1.86 4.14
N LEU A 134 20.09 -2.53 3.03
CA LEU A 134 19.62 -3.88 2.74
C LEU A 134 19.93 -4.92 3.81
N PRO A 135 21.15 -5.00 4.38
CA PRO A 135 21.44 -6.00 5.40
C PRO A 135 20.52 -5.83 6.61
N LYS A 136 20.39 -4.60 7.11
CA LYS A 136 19.53 -4.30 8.25
C LYS A 136 18.05 -4.55 7.92
N LEU A 137 17.61 -4.20 6.71
CA LEU A 137 16.24 -4.41 6.27
C LEU A 137 15.90 -5.92 6.17
N PHE A 138 16.84 -6.74 5.72
CA PHE A 138 16.67 -8.19 5.66
C PHE A 138 16.53 -8.80 7.07
N ASP A 139 17.36 -8.36 8.02
CA ASP A 139 17.26 -8.75 9.43
C ASP A 139 15.88 -8.36 10.01
N GLN A 140 15.35 -7.19 9.64
CA GLN A 140 14.04 -6.76 10.12
C GLN A 140 12.91 -7.64 9.58
N TYR A 141 12.95 -8.06 8.31
CA TYR A 141 11.95 -9.00 7.79
C TYR A 141 12.02 -10.36 8.49
N GLU A 142 13.22 -10.88 8.75
CA GLU A 142 13.39 -12.14 9.50
C GLU A 142 12.91 -12.01 10.95
N LEU A 143 13.25 -10.90 11.61
CA LEU A 143 12.79 -10.61 12.96
C LEU A 143 11.27 -10.59 13.04
N LEU A 144 10.61 -9.91 12.08
CA LEU A 144 9.15 -9.84 12.01
C LEU A 144 8.53 -11.24 11.83
N ALA A 145 9.03 -12.05 10.89
CA ALA A 145 8.51 -13.38 10.64
C ALA A 145 8.64 -14.29 11.88
N ASN A 146 9.81 -14.27 12.52
CA ASN A 146 10.04 -15.04 13.75
C ASN A 146 9.12 -14.58 14.90
N ASP A 147 8.92 -13.28 15.05
CA ASP A 147 8.01 -12.74 16.08
C ASP A 147 6.55 -13.13 15.79
N MET A 148 6.10 -13.04 14.55
CA MET A 148 4.75 -13.45 14.16
C MET A 148 4.50 -14.94 14.45
N LEU A 149 5.45 -15.84 14.13
CA LEU A 149 5.38 -17.26 14.48
C LEU A 149 5.29 -17.46 16.02
N ARG A 150 6.09 -16.73 16.78
CA ARG A 150 6.04 -16.75 18.24
C ARG A 150 4.68 -16.30 18.78
N ARG A 151 4.12 -15.21 18.24
CA ARG A 151 2.79 -14.68 18.60
C ARG A 151 1.68 -15.66 18.25
N GLN A 152 1.76 -16.29 17.09
CA GLN A 152 0.79 -17.32 16.68
C GLN A 152 0.76 -18.49 17.66
N LYS A 153 1.94 -19.00 18.06
CA LYS A 153 2.05 -20.06 19.08
C LYS A 153 1.53 -19.64 20.45
N ALA A 154 1.65 -18.37 20.78
CA ALA A 154 1.15 -17.79 22.04
C ALA A 154 -0.35 -17.42 22.01
N GLY A 155 -1.08 -17.65 20.90
CA GLY A 155 -2.48 -17.30 20.75
C GLY A 155 -2.75 -15.78 20.64
N LYS A 156 -1.75 -14.99 20.28
CA LYS A 156 -1.85 -13.53 20.10
C LYS A 156 -1.34 -13.10 18.71
N PRO A 157 -1.94 -13.62 17.63
CA PRO A 157 -1.46 -13.33 16.28
C PRO A 157 -1.64 -11.85 15.91
N ILE A 158 -0.77 -11.38 15.04
CA ILE A 158 -0.92 -10.15 14.27
C ILE A 158 -0.91 -10.51 12.79
N THR A 159 -1.55 -9.70 11.97
CA THR A 159 -1.51 -9.82 10.51
C THR A 159 -0.52 -8.80 9.95
N PHE A 160 0.43 -9.25 9.15
CA PHE A 160 1.23 -8.38 8.30
C PHE A 160 0.85 -8.64 6.85
N TYR A 161 0.19 -7.67 6.22
CA TYR A 161 -0.45 -7.85 4.91
C TYR A 161 0.51 -8.36 3.83
N HIS A 162 1.79 -7.98 3.91
CA HIS A 162 2.79 -8.39 2.91
C HIS A 162 3.30 -9.82 3.09
N TYR A 163 2.90 -10.51 4.17
CA TYR A 163 3.18 -11.92 4.39
C TYR A 163 1.97 -12.82 4.12
N ILE A 164 0.84 -12.25 3.72
CA ILE A 164 -0.33 -13.04 3.35
C ILE A 164 -0.08 -13.68 2.00
N LEU A 165 0.08 -15.00 2.00
CA LEU A 165 0.20 -15.82 0.79
C LEU A 165 -0.94 -16.83 0.76
N ASP A 166 -1.79 -16.74 -0.26
CA ASP A 166 -2.71 -17.82 -0.57
C ASP A 166 -2.07 -18.73 -1.65
N LEU A 167 -1.49 -19.81 -1.21
CA LEU A 167 -0.85 -20.78 -2.09
C LEU A 167 -1.85 -21.72 -2.77
N LYS A 168 -3.09 -21.81 -2.27
CA LYS A 168 -4.13 -22.71 -2.78
C LYS A 168 -5.12 -22.01 -3.71
N HIS A 169 -5.61 -20.83 -3.30
CA HIS A 169 -6.71 -20.15 -3.99
C HIS A 169 -6.30 -18.78 -4.54
N GLY A 170 -5.13 -18.29 -4.21
CA GLY A 170 -4.58 -16.96 -4.45
C GLY A 170 -5.00 -16.30 -5.75
N PRO A 171 -4.66 -15.05 -6.00
CA PRO A 171 -5.22 -14.32 -7.13
C PRO A 171 -5.07 -15.11 -8.43
N CYS A 172 -6.02 -14.96 -9.35
CA CYS A 172 -5.98 -15.62 -10.66
C CYS A 172 -4.68 -15.30 -11.40
N ILE A 173 -4.28 -16.14 -12.34
CA ILE A 173 -3.03 -15.98 -13.09
C ILE A 173 -2.91 -14.59 -13.73
N TYR A 174 -4.00 -14.00 -14.19
CA TYR A 174 -4.01 -12.67 -14.77
C TYR A 174 -3.49 -11.61 -13.77
N LYS A 175 -3.97 -11.63 -12.52
CA LYS A 175 -3.49 -10.74 -11.46
C LYS A 175 -2.03 -10.99 -11.08
N ARG A 176 -1.58 -12.22 -11.17
CA ARG A 176 -0.16 -12.56 -10.96
C ARG A 176 0.76 -12.06 -12.09
N ILE A 177 0.19 -11.80 -13.26
CA ILE A 177 0.91 -11.26 -14.42
C ILE A 177 0.89 -9.74 -14.39
N SER A 178 -0.30 -9.13 -14.24
CA SER A 178 -0.53 -7.67 -14.39
C SER A 178 -0.34 -6.87 -13.11
N GLY A 179 -0.24 -7.53 -11.95
CA GLY A 179 -0.07 -6.87 -10.66
C GLY A 179 -1.26 -5.99 -10.27
N CYS A 180 -1.00 -4.74 -9.89
CA CYS A 180 -2.04 -3.81 -9.45
C CYS A 180 -2.95 -3.30 -10.57
N GLY A 181 -2.59 -3.51 -11.83
CA GLY A 181 -3.37 -3.06 -12.97
C GLY A 181 -3.38 -1.54 -13.17
N SER A 182 -2.31 -0.85 -12.73
CA SER A 182 -2.12 0.59 -12.92
C SER A 182 -2.36 1.00 -14.36
N GLY A 183 -3.16 2.05 -14.58
CA GLY A 183 -3.51 2.58 -15.89
C GLY A 183 -4.55 1.78 -16.67
N THR A 184 -4.95 0.59 -16.21
CA THR A 184 -5.92 -0.28 -16.90
C THR A 184 -7.09 -0.68 -16.01
N GLU A 185 -6.84 -1.35 -14.90
CA GLU A 185 -7.86 -1.78 -13.93
C GLU A 185 -7.91 -0.88 -12.69
N TYR A 186 -6.81 -0.19 -12.42
CA TYR A 186 -6.68 0.78 -11.34
C TYR A 186 -6.33 2.14 -11.95
N MET A 187 -7.05 3.17 -11.54
CA MET A 187 -6.81 4.56 -11.93
C MET A 187 -6.98 5.47 -10.72
N ALA A 188 -6.20 6.56 -10.69
CA ALA A 188 -6.43 7.67 -9.78
C ALA A 188 -7.33 8.71 -10.46
N VAL A 189 -8.30 9.21 -9.72
CA VAL A 189 -9.18 10.31 -10.15
C VAL A 189 -8.91 11.50 -9.25
N THR A 190 -8.53 12.64 -9.86
CA THR A 190 -8.32 13.88 -9.10
C THR A 190 -9.64 14.52 -8.68
N PRO A 191 -9.66 15.46 -7.72
CA PRO A 191 -10.86 16.22 -7.39
C PRO A 191 -11.46 16.99 -8.58
N TRP A 192 -10.66 17.29 -9.59
CA TRP A 192 -11.08 17.97 -10.83
C TRP A 192 -11.50 16.99 -11.94
N GLY A 193 -11.53 15.70 -11.65
CA GLY A 193 -11.96 14.68 -12.59
C GLY A 193 -10.90 14.17 -13.55
N ASP A 194 -9.64 14.59 -13.42
CA ASP A 194 -8.55 14.05 -14.26
C ASP A 194 -8.22 12.62 -13.90
N LEU A 195 -7.92 11.80 -14.91
CA LEU A 195 -7.56 10.39 -14.79
C LEU A 195 -6.05 10.19 -14.94
N TYR A 196 -5.46 9.45 -14.00
CA TYR A 196 -4.05 9.05 -14.02
C TYR A 196 -3.90 7.55 -13.78
N PRO A 197 -2.78 6.91 -14.21
CA PRO A 197 -2.56 5.47 -14.03
C PRO A 197 -2.60 5.02 -12.56
N CYS A 198 -2.04 5.81 -11.65
CA CYS A 198 -2.17 5.65 -10.21
C CYS A 198 -1.84 6.98 -9.50
N HIS A 199 -1.99 7.00 -8.18
CA HIS A 199 -1.73 8.21 -7.37
C HIS A 199 -0.30 8.74 -7.46
N GLN A 200 0.69 7.89 -7.77
CA GLN A 200 2.09 8.30 -7.92
C GLN A 200 2.35 9.16 -9.17
N PHE A 201 1.46 9.09 -10.16
CA PHE A 201 1.57 9.85 -11.40
C PHE A 201 0.69 11.12 -11.41
N VAL A 202 -0.08 11.35 -10.35
CA VAL A 202 -0.97 12.52 -10.27
C VAL A 202 -0.17 13.81 -10.29
N GLY A 203 -0.55 14.70 -11.22
CA GLY A 203 0.10 16.01 -11.38
C GLY A 203 1.18 16.04 -12.47
N ASP A 204 1.63 14.90 -12.97
CA ASP A 204 2.51 14.86 -14.15
C ASP A 204 1.67 14.83 -15.43
N PRO A 205 1.69 15.89 -16.26
CA PRO A 205 0.89 15.96 -17.48
C PRO A 205 1.23 14.87 -18.51
N ASN A 206 2.44 14.30 -18.46
CA ASN A 206 2.85 13.21 -19.37
C ASN A 206 2.09 11.92 -19.10
N TYR A 207 1.56 11.76 -17.86
CA TYR A 207 0.85 10.55 -17.43
C TYR A 207 -0.66 10.76 -17.32
N LYS A 208 -1.21 11.87 -17.81
CA LYS A 208 -2.66 12.07 -17.85
C LYS A 208 -3.31 11.15 -18.87
N LEU A 209 -4.23 10.31 -18.41
CA LEU A 209 -4.98 9.35 -19.25
C LEU A 209 -6.22 9.96 -19.91
N GLY A 210 -6.79 11.00 -19.29
CA GLY A 210 -8.04 11.62 -19.73
C GLY A 210 -8.76 12.26 -18.56
N ASN A 211 -10.09 12.20 -18.57
CA ASN A 211 -10.93 12.74 -17.49
C ASN A 211 -12.25 11.95 -17.37
N VAL A 212 -13.02 12.20 -16.31
CA VAL A 212 -14.25 11.45 -16.01
C VAL A 212 -15.40 11.72 -17.00
N TRP A 213 -15.34 12.80 -17.77
CA TRP A 213 -16.39 13.15 -18.74
C TRP A 213 -16.16 12.51 -20.11
N ASP A 214 -14.92 12.54 -20.58
CA ASP A 214 -14.51 12.00 -21.88
C ASP A 214 -13.96 10.57 -21.78
N GLY A 215 -13.72 10.10 -20.56
CA GLY A 215 -13.08 8.81 -20.28
C GLY A 215 -11.58 8.84 -20.56
N VAL A 216 -11.02 7.66 -20.86
CA VAL A 216 -9.61 7.49 -21.22
C VAL A 216 -9.43 7.88 -22.68
N THR A 217 -8.85 9.05 -22.91
CA THR A 217 -8.56 9.59 -24.27
C THR A 217 -7.14 9.26 -24.73
N ASN A 218 -6.18 9.17 -23.81
CA ASN A 218 -4.81 8.76 -24.10
C ASN A 218 -4.66 7.24 -24.09
N THR A 219 -5.16 6.60 -25.14
CA THR A 219 -5.16 5.14 -25.27
C THR A 219 -3.75 4.57 -25.46
N THR A 220 -2.86 5.33 -26.09
CA THR A 220 -1.45 4.93 -26.27
C THR A 220 -0.79 4.74 -24.91
N LEU A 221 -0.89 5.72 -24.02
CA LEU A 221 -0.33 5.62 -22.68
C LEU A 221 -0.97 4.49 -21.86
N ARG A 222 -2.31 4.31 -21.97
CA ARG A 222 -2.99 3.18 -21.34
C ARG A 222 -2.42 1.84 -21.79
N ASP A 223 -2.17 1.70 -23.11
CA ASP A 223 -1.67 0.45 -23.67
C ASP A 223 -0.20 0.20 -23.28
N GLU A 224 0.62 1.25 -23.09
CA GLU A 224 1.95 1.15 -22.47
C GLU A 224 1.86 0.60 -21.04
N PHE A 225 0.95 1.11 -20.22
CA PHE A 225 0.74 0.57 -18.88
C PHE A 225 0.25 -0.88 -18.87
N LYS A 226 -0.54 -1.29 -19.86
CA LYS A 226 -0.94 -2.68 -20.05
C LYS A 226 0.24 -3.61 -20.29
N LEU A 227 1.32 -3.10 -20.89
CA LEU A 227 2.55 -3.83 -21.10
C LEU A 227 3.48 -3.83 -19.88
N CYS A 228 3.20 -3.05 -18.82
CA CYS A 228 3.92 -3.13 -17.55
C CYS A 228 3.57 -4.41 -16.79
N ASN A 229 3.95 -5.56 -17.32
CA ASN A 229 3.67 -6.87 -16.76
C ASN A 229 4.94 -7.72 -16.65
N VAL A 230 4.86 -8.83 -15.93
CA VAL A 230 6.00 -9.68 -15.61
C VAL A 230 6.68 -10.29 -16.85
N TYR A 231 5.96 -10.49 -17.93
CA TYR A 231 6.52 -11.08 -19.15
C TYR A 231 7.15 -10.05 -20.09
N ALA A 232 6.79 -8.79 -19.97
CA ALA A 232 7.38 -7.70 -20.76
C ALA A 232 8.75 -7.25 -20.21
N ARG A 233 9.11 -7.66 -19.00
CA ARG A 233 10.37 -7.31 -18.33
C ARG A 233 11.40 -8.43 -18.48
N PRO A 234 12.50 -8.23 -19.24
CA PRO A 234 13.52 -9.27 -19.45
C PRO A 234 14.08 -9.85 -18.16
N ASP A 235 14.35 -8.98 -17.16
CA ASP A 235 14.92 -9.39 -15.86
C ASP A 235 14.00 -10.26 -15.02
N CYS A 236 12.70 -10.27 -15.34
CA CYS A 236 11.73 -11.10 -14.64
C CYS A 236 11.66 -12.54 -15.18
N LYS A 237 12.24 -12.82 -16.36
CA LYS A 237 12.07 -14.09 -17.06
C LYS A 237 12.41 -15.31 -16.19
N ASP A 238 13.54 -15.25 -15.50
CA ASP A 238 14.07 -16.35 -14.69
C ASP A 238 13.91 -16.12 -13.17
N CYS A 239 13.16 -15.07 -12.77
CA CYS A 239 12.93 -14.76 -11.37
C CYS A 239 11.90 -15.74 -10.77
N TRP A 240 12.27 -16.46 -9.71
CA TRP A 240 11.39 -17.38 -9.01
C TRP A 240 10.16 -16.70 -8.40
N ALA A 241 10.30 -15.44 -7.97
CA ALA A 241 9.23 -14.67 -7.32
C ALA A 241 8.30 -13.94 -8.32
N ARG A 242 8.52 -14.06 -9.64
CA ARG A 242 7.86 -13.25 -10.65
C ARG A 242 6.33 -13.25 -10.59
N LEU A 243 5.71 -14.40 -10.33
CA LEU A 243 4.26 -14.54 -10.27
C LEU A 243 3.64 -14.11 -8.91
N TYR A 244 4.48 -13.72 -7.97
CA TYR A 244 4.06 -13.06 -6.71
C TYR A 244 4.33 -11.56 -6.75
N CYS A 245 5.44 -11.15 -7.38
CA CYS A 245 5.81 -9.76 -7.57
C CYS A 245 5.02 -9.07 -8.70
N ALA A 246 4.63 -9.84 -9.72
CA ALA A 246 3.94 -9.35 -10.92
C ALA A 246 4.71 -8.25 -11.68
N GLY A 247 6.06 -8.27 -11.63
CA GLY A 247 6.92 -7.32 -12.33
C GLY A 247 7.24 -6.04 -11.55
N GLY A 248 6.73 -5.87 -10.34
CA GLY A 248 7.01 -4.71 -9.49
C GLY A 248 6.12 -3.49 -9.77
N CYS A 249 6.57 -2.33 -9.33
CA CYS A 249 5.82 -1.06 -9.39
C CYS A 249 6.32 -0.21 -10.58
N ALA A 250 5.41 0.23 -11.46
CA ALA A 250 5.75 1.10 -12.59
C ALA A 250 6.31 2.46 -12.15
N ALA A 251 5.82 3.03 -11.04
CA ALA A 251 6.35 4.29 -10.51
C ALA A 251 7.78 4.12 -9.98
N ASN A 252 8.06 3.05 -9.24
CA ASN A 252 9.44 2.75 -8.80
C ASN A 252 10.38 2.51 -9.99
N ALA A 253 9.90 1.82 -11.04
CA ALA A 253 10.66 1.63 -12.26
C ALA A 253 11.01 2.96 -12.90
N LEU A 254 10.01 3.86 -13.06
CA LEU A 254 10.22 5.19 -13.62
C LEU A 254 11.26 5.99 -12.82
N HIS A 255 11.13 6.05 -11.48
CA HIS A 255 12.08 6.78 -10.64
C HIS A 255 13.51 6.23 -10.71
N ALA A 256 13.65 4.92 -10.82
CA ALA A 256 14.95 4.26 -10.82
C ALA A 256 15.64 4.25 -12.21
N THR A 257 14.87 4.20 -13.30
CA THR A 257 15.39 3.96 -14.64
C THR A 257 14.97 4.99 -15.69
N GLY A 258 14.04 5.87 -15.37
CA GLY A 258 13.43 6.80 -16.34
C GLY A 258 12.38 6.14 -17.24
N ASP A 259 12.06 4.85 -17.03
CA ASP A 259 11.12 4.07 -17.85
C ASP A 259 10.17 3.25 -16.96
N ILE A 260 8.87 3.32 -17.24
CA ILE A 260 7.85 2.53 -16.54
C ILE A 260 8.04 1.01 -16.76
N HIS A 261 8.72 0.62 -17.83
CA HIS A 261 9.05 -0.78 -18.16
C HIS A 261 10.38 -1.24 -17.55
N GLY A 262 11.16 -0.35 -16.96
CA GLY A 262 12.42 -0.65 -16.31
C GLY A 262 12.27 -1.59 -15.11
N THR A 263 13.38 -2.08 -14.59
CA THR A 263 13.42 -2.93 -13.40
C THR A 263 14.09 -2.20 -12.25
N TYR A 264 13.36 -2.02 -11.16
CA TYR A 264 13.91 -1.47 -9.92
C TYR A 264 14.59 -2.58 -9.13
N GLU A 265 15.89 -2.78 -9.35
CA GLU A 265 16.64 -3.92 -8.79
C GLU A 265 16.63 -3.96 -7.27
N TYR A 266 16.80 -2.80 -6.60
CA TYR A 266 16.67 -2.71 -5.15
C TYR A 266 15.34 -3.28 -4.66
N GLY A 267 14.23 -2.88 -5.27
CA GLY A 267 12.90 -3.42 -4.97
C GLY A 267 12.80 -4.92 -5.20
N CYS A 268 13.50 -5.46 -6.19
CA CYS A 268 13.58 -6.91 -6.43
C CYS A 268 14.26 -7.64 -5.29
N LYS A 269 15.35 -7.10 -4.74
CA LYS A 269 16.07 -7.68 -3.58
C LYS A 269 15.16 -7.69 -2.35
N VAL A 270 14.54 -6.56 -2.03
CA VAL A 270 13.60 -6.41 -0.91
C VAL A 270 12.40 -7.35 -1.05
N PHE A 271 11.80 -7.40 -2.25
CA PHE A 271 10.64 -8.26 -2.48
C PHE A 271 10.97 -9.74 -2.32
N ARG A 272 12.10 -10.22 -2.88
CA ARG A 272 12.52 -11.63 -2.74
C ARG A 272 12.70 -11.98 -1.27
N LYS A 273 13.40 -11.14 -0.49
CA LYS A 273 13.57 -11.37 0.95
C LYS A 273 12.22 -11.43 1.70
N ARG A 274 11.32 -10.50 1.38
CA ARG A 274 9.97 -10.49 1.96
C ARG A 274 9.18 -11.76 1.63
N MET A 275 9.32 -12.27 0.39
CA MET A 275 8.69 -13.53 -0.03
C MET A 275 9.27 -14.75 0.67
N GLU A 276 10.59 -14.81 0.85
CA GLU A 276 11.24 -15.88 1.64
C GLU A 276 10.66 -15.94 3.05
N CYS A 277 10.58 -14.79 3.72
CA CYS A 277 9.99 -14.68 5.06
C CYS A 277 8.50 -15.06 5.08
N ALA A 278 7.73 -14.67 4.06
CA ALA A 278 6.32 -15.03 3.94
C ALA A 278 6.11 -16.53 3.73
N LEU A 279 7.00 -17.20 2.99
CA LEU A 279 6.96 -18.66 2.79
C LEU A 279 7.34 -19.44 4.06
N MET A 280 8.03 -18.80 5.00
CA MET A 280 8.41 -19.37 6.29
C MET A 280 7.22 -19.44 7.27
N MET A 281 6.19 -18.60 7.06
CA MET A 281 4.97 -18.48 7.86
C MET A 281 3.92 -19.55 7.51
#